data_53c9be0807e61a44e0413cfb3433986e
#
_entry.id   53c9be0807e61a44e0413cfb3433986e
#
_cell.length_a   1.000
_cell.length_b   1.000
_cell.length_c   1.000
_cell.angle_alpha   90.00
_cell.angle_beta   90.00
_cell.angle_gamma   90.00
#
_symmetry.space_group_name_H-M   'P 1'
#
loop_
_entity.id
_entity.type
_entity.pdbx_description
1 polymer ?
#
loop_
_entity_poly.entity_id
_entity_poly.type
_entity_poly.pdbx_seq_one_letter_code
_entity_poly.pdbx_strand_id
1 'polypeptide(L)'
;MPTKICVTLDGGYVRALCKQSNKPPKDPRYIEKIAHACRTPEEVIHRIMFYDSGGFSGTAKQPVSGQTKQFTANDKWLHELSYKDLLSIRLGVLKFRGFVLNPARIPYTPGQPLTDTDFYPDFEQKGVDMRIGIDMANLSANRSVEVIALATNDTDCIPAMKHARRSGLQIALICFHGFRPAPELLAHTDFRRNIAWPT
;
A
#
# COMPACT_ATOMS: atom_id res chain seq x y z
N MET A 1 -17.80 -21.26 15.62
CA MET A 1 -16.35 -20.94 15.61
C MET A 1 -16.21 -19.49 15.16
N PRO A 2 -15.20 -18.75 15.63
CA PRO A 2 -14.99 -17.37 15.17
C PRO A 2 -14.61 -17.37 13.68
N THR A 3 -15.08 -16.36 12.95
CA THR A 3 -14.77 -16.18 11.52
C THR A 3 -13.28 -15.90 11.33
N LYS A 4 -12.61 -16.67 10.50
CA LYS A 4 -11.21 -16.46 10.17
C LYS A 4 -11.05 -15.41 9.07
N ILE A 5 -10.21 -14.40 9.32
CA ILE A 5 -9.94 -13.36 8.33
C ILE A 5 -8.46 -13.26 7.95
N CYS A 6 -8.20 -12.84 6.73
CA CYS A 6 -6.90 -12.32 6.32
C CYS A 6 -7.00 -10.81 6.15
N VAL A 7 -6.12 -10.08 6.81
CA VAL A 7 -6.01 -8.63 6.63
C VAL A 7 -4.96 -8.36 5.56
N THR A 8 -5.37 -7.71 4.49
CA THR A 8 -4.55 -7.41 3.30
C THR A 8 -4.40 -5.90 3.19
N LEU A 9 -3.19 -5.41 3.45
CA LEU A 9 -2.87 -3.98 3.46
C LEU A 9 -1.98 -3.62 2.27
N ASP A 10 -2.50 -2.83 1.34
CA ASP A 10 -1.69 -2.13 0.35
C ASP A 10 -0.90 -1.03 1.07
N GLY A 11 0.41 -1.26 1.26
CA GLY A 11 1.29 -0.37 2.02
C GLY A 11 1.46 0.99 1.36
N GLY A 12 1.47 1.07 0.04
CA GLY A 12 1.50 2.33 -0.69
C GLY A 12 0.31 3.21 -0.34
N TYR A 13 -0.89 2.64 -0.45
CA TYR A 13 -2.14 3.29 -0.09
C TYR A 13 -2.20 3.67 1.40
N VAL A 14 -1.97 2.71 2.30
CA VAL A 14 -2.03 2.94 3.76
C VAL A 14 -1.07 4.04 4.19
N ARG A 15 0.18 4.02 3.69
CA ARG A 15 1.19 5.04 4.04
C ARG A 15 0.83 6.43 3.48
N ALA A 16 0.23 6.49 2.29
CA ALA A 16 -0.25 7.75 1.73
C ALA A 16 -1.34 8.37 2.61
N LEU A 17 -2.31 7.56 3.04
CA LEU A 17 -3.38 8.01 3.95
C LEU A 17 -2.86 8.41 5.33
N CYS A 18 -1.89 7.66 5.89
CA CYS A 18 -1.24 8.02 7.14
C CYS A 18 -0.61 9.43 7.05
N LYS A 19 0.12 9.71 5.96
CA LYS A 19 0.72 11.04 5.75
C LYS A 19 -0.34 12.14 5.68
N GLN A 20 -1.41 11.94 4.92
CA GLN A 20 -2.51 12.91 4.80
C GLN A 20 -3.24 13.16 6.11
N SER A 21 -3.27 12.17 7.00
CA SER A 21 -3.91 12.24 8.33
C SER A 21 -2.94 12.60 9.45
N ASN A 22 -1.71 13.01 9.13
CA ASN A 22 -0.66 13.31 10.11
C ASN A 22 -0.40 12.13 11.08
N LYS A 23 -0.37 10.90 10.54
CA LYS A 23 -0.09 9.66 11.27
C LYS A 23 1.24 9.08 10.81
N PRO A 24 1.94 8.29 11.65
CA PRO A 24 3.27 7.77 11.31
C PRO A 24 3.20 6.67 10.23
N PRO A 25 3.63 6.96 8.97
CA PRO A 25 3.43 6.04 7.85
C PRO A 25 4.41 4.86 7.81
N LYS A 26 5.46 4.90 8.63
CA LYS A 26 6.53 3.88 8.69
C LYS A 26 6.80 3.42 10.12
N ASP A 27 5.84 3.55 11.01
CA ASP A 27 5.92 2.99 12.36
C ASP A 27 5.33 1.58 12.36
N PRO A 28 6.14 0.53 12.62
CA PRO A 28 5.69 -0.86 12.64
C PRO A 28 4.56 -1.13 13.65
N ARG A 29 4.60 -0.47 14.81
CA ARG A 29 3.57 -0.61 15.84
C ARG A 29 2.25 0.02 15.39
N TYR A 30 2.35 1.15 14.68
CA TYR A 30 1.15 1.82 14.17
C TYR A 30 0.48 1.03 13.04
N ILE A 31 1.28 0.47 12.11
CA ILE A 31 0.77 -0.40 11.05
C ILE A 31 0.11 -1.66 11.64
N GLU A 32 0.71 -2.26 12.66
CA GLU A 32 0.12 -3.39 13.40
C GLU A 32 -1.24 -3.01 14.01
N LYS A 33 -1.34 -1.85 14.66
CA LYS A 33 -2.62 -1.35 15.20
C LYS A 33 -3.67 -1.15 14.10
N ILE A 34 -3.29 -0.62 12.94
CA ILE A 34 -4.18 -0.51 11.78
C ILE A 34 -4.69 -1.89 11.37
N ALA A 35 -3.81 -2.88 11.25
CA ALA A 35 -4.20 -4.23 10.86
C ALA A 35 -5.21 -4.83 11.85
N HIS A 36 -4.98 -4.67 13.15
CA HIS A 36 -5.90 -5.14 14.18
C HIS A 36 -7.24 -4.40 14.20
N ALA A 37 -7.26 -3.11 13.81
CA ALA A 37 -8.49 -2.34 13.68
C ALA A 37 -9.37 -2.78 12.48
N CYS A 38 -8.81 -3.54 11.53
CA CYS A 38 -9.55 -4.05 10.37
C CYS A 38 -10.49 -5.21 10.68
N ARG A 39 -10.38 -5.85 11.85
CA ARG A 39 -11.26 -6.96 12.26
C ARG A 39 -12.46 -6.49 13.10
N THR A 40 -13.51 -7.29 13.14
CA THR A 40 -14.57 -7.16 14.14
C THR A 40 -14.24 -7.99 15.40
N PRO A 41 -14.96 -7.79 16.54
CA PRO A 41 -14.75 -8.58 17.76
C PRO A 41 -14.95 -10.10 17.57
N GLU A 42 -15.83 -10.49 16.65
CA GLU A 42 -16.20 -11.89 16.36
C GLU A 42 -15.20 -12.58 15.43
N GLU A 43 -14.24 -11.85 14.89
CA GLU A 43 -13.28 -12.35 13.94
C GLU A 43 -11.92 -12.63 14.57
N VAL A 44 -11.23 -13.64 14.01
CA VAL A 44 -9.85 -13.98 14.35
C VAL A 44 -8.96 -13.78 13.13
N ILE A 45 -7.90 -13.01 13.31
CA ILE A 45 -6.91 -12.80 12.25
C ILE A 45 -6.10 -14.08 12.06
N HIS A 46 -6.21 -14.67 10.87
CA HIS A 46 -5.38 -15.78 10.45
C HIS A 46 -4.00 -15.31 9.99
N ARG A 47 -3.96 -14.21 9.23
CA ARG A 47 -2.74 -13.60 8.69
C ARG A 47 -2.95 -12.11 8.40
N ILE A 48 -1.89 -11.34 8.59
CA ILE A 48 -1.77 -9.97 8.12
C ILE A 48 -0.77 -9.97 6.96
N MET A 49 -1.19 -9.52 5.79
CA MET A 49 -0.33 -9.39 4.61
C MET A 49 -0.14 -7.92 4.30
N PHE A 50 1.10 -7.45 4.41
CA PHE A 50 1.48 -6.08 4.11
C PHE A 50 2.27 -6.03 2.80
N TYR A 51 1.75 -5.32 1.81
CA TYR A 51 2.32 -5.22 0.48
C TYR A 51 2.93 -3.85 0.27
N ASP A 52 4.20 -3.81 -0.08
CA ASP A 52 4.91 -2.55 -0.33
C ASP A 52 6.06 -2.79 -1.31
N SER A 53 6.86 -1.79 -1.55
CA SER A 53 8.18 -1.93 -2.17
C SER A 53 9.25 -1.51 -1.19
N GLY A 54 10.39 -2.18 -1.25
CA GLY A 54 11.61 -1.71 -0.58
C GLY A 54 12.03 -0.34 -1.13
N GLY A 55 12.89 0.34 -0.41
CA GLY A 55 13.48 1.59 -0.87
C GLY A 55 14.41 1.37 -2.06
N PHE A 56 14.59 2.40 -2.87
CA PHE A 56 15.55 2.37 -3.97
C PHE A 56 16.96 2.73 -3.47
N SER A 57 17.94 1.93 -3.84
CA SER A 57 19.38 2.24 -3.68
C SER A 57 20.05 2.24 -5.05
N GLY A 58 20.81 3.28 -5.32
CA GLY A 58 21.48 3.43 -6.60
C GLY A 58 21.96 4.85 -6.83
N THR A 59 22.45 5.12 -8.02
CA THR A 59 22.92 6.44 -8.43
C THR A 59 22.20 6.87 -9.70
N ALA A 60 21.97 8.18 -9.82
CA ALA A 60 21.47 8.78 -11.05
C ALA A 60 22.10 10.16 -11.28
N LYS A 61 22.25 10.55 -12.53
CA LYS A 61 22.69 11.90 -12.87
C LYS A 61 21.53 12.88 -12.74
N GLN A 62 21.77 13.99 -12.06
CA GLN A 62 20.82 15.07 -11.93
C GLN A 62 20.60 15.77 -13.27
N PRO A 63 19.37 16.25 -13.53
CA PRO A 63 18.97 16.66 -14.88
C PRO A 63 19.62 17.96 -15.37
N VAL A 64 20.04 18.86 -14.47
CA VAL A 64 20.61 20.17 -14.84
C VAL A 64 22.11 20.17 -14.70
N SER A 65 22.65 19.84 -13.52
CA SER A 65 24.10 19.87 -13.26
C SER A 65 24.85 18.67 -13.83
N GLY A 66 24.17 17.54 -14.11
CA GLY A 66 24.80 16.28 -14.46
C GLY A 66 25.54 15.61 -13.31
N GLN A 67 25.51 16.19 -12.11
CA GLN A 67 26.13 15.61 -10.93
C GLN A 67 25.46 14.29 -10.53
N THR A 68 26.26 13.38 -9.96
CA THR A 68 25.73 12.09 -9.49
C THR A 68 25.01 12.26 -8.15
N LYS A 69 23.73 11.92 -8.10
CA LYS A 69 22.96 11.81 -6.87
C LYS A 69 22.93 10.37 -6.40
N GLN A 70 23.31 10.16 -5.16
CA GLN A 70 23.24 8.86 -4.48
C GLN A 70 21.87 8.71 -3.81
N PHE A 71 21.24 7.56 -3.98
CA PHE A 71 20.05 7.13 -3.26
C PHE A 71 20.42 5.96 -2.35
N THR A 72 19.97 6.02 -1.12
CA THR A 72 20.17 4.95 -0.13
C THR A 72 18.84 4.58 0.48
N ALA A 73 18.44 3.32 0.31
CA ALA A 73 17.24 2.79 0.93
C ALA A 73 17.41 2.73 2.46
N ASN A 74 16.32 2.98 3.16
CA ASN A 74 16.22 2.71 4.59
C ASN A 74 14.94 1.90 4.86
N ASP A 75 15.09 0.58 4.85
CA ASP A 75 14.01 -0.37 5.00
C ASP A 75 13.96 -1.00 6.41
N LYS A 76 14.70 -0.42 7.39
CA LYS A 76 14.75 -0.90 8.77
C LYS A 76 13.33 -1.09 9.36
N TRP A 77 12.43 -0.16 9.10
CA TRP A 77 11.04 -0.24 9.56
C TRP A 77 10.27 -1.43 8.98
N LEU A 78 10.53 -1.81 7.70
CA LEU A 78 9.93 -3.02 7.09
C LEU A 78 10.47 -4.27 7.77
N HIS A 79 11.75 -4.29 8.08
CA HIS A 79 12.38 -5.39 8.82
C HIS A 79 11.77 -5.54 10.22
N GLU A 80 11.62 -4.43 10.95
CA GLU A 80 10.95 -4.41 12.25
C GLU A 80 9.47 -4.84 12.15
N LEU A 81 8.78 -4.43 11.08
CA LEU A 81 7.40 -4.83 10.83
C LEU A 81 7.29 -6.35 10.59
N SER A 82 8.29 -6.97 9.93
CA SER A 82 8.27 -8.42 9.66
C SER A 82 8.36 -9.31 10.90
N TYR A 83 8.78 -8.75 12.04
CA TYR A 83 8.82 -9.46 13.33
C TYR A 83 7.50 -9.42 14.11
N LYS A 84 6.49 -8.72 13.58
CA LYS A 84 5.19 -8.64 14.22
C LYS A 84 4.39 -9.93 14.02
N ASP A 85 3.63 -10.31 15.05
CA ASP A 85 2.84 -11.54 15.04
C ASP A 85 1.85 -11.57 13.88
N LEU A 86 1.70 -12.74 13.28
CA LEU A 86 0.81 -13.01 12.14
C LEU A 86 1.11 -12.19 10.87
N LEU A 87 2.16 -11.36 10.84
CA LEU A 87 2.44 -10.42 9.76
C LEU A 87 3.40 -11.04 8.73
N SER A 88 3.07 -10.91 7.47
CA SER A 88 3.90 -11.29 6.33
C SER A 88 4.07 -10.11 5.40
N ILE A 89 5.32 -9.76 5.09
CA ILE A 89 5.64 -8.69 4.15
C ILE A 89 5.79 -9.27 2.74
N ARG A 90 5.20 -8.61 1.76
CA ARG A 90 5.23 -8.94 0.33
C ARG A 90 5.79 -7.76 -0.44
N LEU A 91 7.08 -7.81 -0.79
CA LEU A 91 7.74 -6.69 -1.44
C LEU A 91 7.70 -6.81 -2.96
N GLY A 92 7.17 -5.76 -3.59
CA GLY A 92 7.41 -5.44 -4.99
C GLY A 92 8.79 -4.80 -5.18
N VAL A 93 8.99 -4.20 -6.34
CA VAL A 93 10.24 -3.52 -6.70
C VAL A 93 9.94 -2.03 -6.94
N LEU A 94 10.75 -1.17 -6.34
CA LEU A 94 10.74 0.26 -6.62
C LEU A 94 11.73 0.56 -7.75
N LYS A 95 11.24 1.03 -8.90
CA LYS A 95 12.06 1.41 -10.05
C LYS A 95 12.19 2.92 -10.13
N PHE A 96 13.43 3.38 -10.26
CA PHE A 96 13.70 4.77 -10.60
C PHE A 96 13.40 4.99 -12.09
N ARG A 97 12.58 6.00 -12.40
CA ARG A 97 12.11 6.34 -13.76
C ARG A 97 12.78 7.60 -14.31
N GLY A 98 13.58 8.26 -13.50
CA GLY A 98 14.25 9.52 -13.84
C GLY A 98 13.87 10.65 -12.90
N PHE A 99 13.95 11.86 -13.40
CA PHE A 99 13.56 13.05 -12.66
C PHE A 99 12.42 13.76 -13.40
N VAL A 100 11.46 14.28 -12.65
CA VAL A 100 10.29 15.02 -13.17
C VAL A 100 10.35 16.44 -12.65
N LEU A 101 10.06 17.41 -13.53
CA LEU A 101 9.98 18.82 -13.19
C LEU A 101 8.84 19.04 -12.18
N ASN A 102 9.12 19.82 -11.13
CA ASN A 102 8.11 20.21 -10.16
C ASN A 102 6.99 21.01 -10.86
N PRO A 103 5.71 20.60 -10.74
CA PRO A 103 4.59 21.32 -11.33
C PRO A 103 4.51 22.81 -10.95
N ALA A 104 5.04 23.19 -9.78
CA ALA A 104 5.11 24.59 -9.34
C ALA A 104 6.01 25.47 -10.25
N ARG A 105 6.83 24.84 -11.12
CA ARG A 105 7.66 25.52 -12.12
C ARG A 105 6.98 25.64 -13.48
N ILE A 106 5.71 25.29 -13.58
CA ILE A 106 4.91 25.37 -14.80
C ILE A 106 3.80 26.41 -14.58
N PRO A 107 3.64 27.44 -15.48
CA PRO A 107 4.43 27.67 -16.69
C PRO A 107 5.85 28.15 -16.39
N TYR A 108 6.79 27.81 -17.29
CA TYR A 108 8.17 28.27 -17.20
C TYR A 108 8.23 29.80 -17.34
N THR A 109 8.95 30.46 -16.42
CA THR A 109 9.17 31.91 -16.47
C THR A 109 10.50 32.19 -17.16
N PRO A 110 10.52 32.88 -18.31
CA PRO A 110 11.76 33.27 -18.98
C PRO A 110 12.68 34.07 -18.07
N GLY A 111 13.99 33.77 -18.10
CA GLY A 111 14.99 34.43 -17.26
C GLY A 111 15.20 33.81 -15.88
N GLN A 112 14.44 32.78 -15.53
CA GLN A 112 14.69 31.98 -14.32
C GLN A 112 15.26 30.61 -14.73
N PRO A 113 16.60 30.40 -14.68
CA PRO A 113 17.18 29.12 -15.05
C PRO A 113 16.69 27.99 -14.11
N LEU A 114 16.47 26.82 -14.70
CA LEU A 114 16.16 25.63 -13.93
C LEU A 114 17.41 25.15 -13.19
N THR A 115 17.19 24.60 -12.00
CA THR A 115 18.20 23.99 -11.16
C THR A 115 17.80 22.55 -10.79
N ASP A 116 18.71 21.77 -10.24
CA ASP A 116 18.36 20.39 -9.82
C ASP A 116 17.28 20.33 -8.75
N THR A 117 17.10 21.39 -7.98
CA THR A 117 16.06 21.48 -6.94
C THR A 117 14.66 21.66 -7.53
N ASP A 118 14.55 22.02 -8.80
CA ASP A 118 13.28 22.12 -9.50
C ASP A 118 12.75 20.75 -9.94
N PHE A 119 13.57 19.70 -9.76
CA PHE A 119 13.21 18.34 -10.15
C PHE A 119 13.15 17.43 -8.92
N TYR A 120 12.20 16.50 -8.93
CA TYR A 120 12.14 15.42 -7.95
C TYR A 120 12.32 14.06 -8.62
N PRO A 121 12.88 13.07 -7.90
CA PRO A 121 13.03 11.73 -8.45
C PRO A 121 11.66 11.08 -8.62
N ASP A 122 11.43 10.49 -9.79
CA ASP A 122 10.26 9.71 -10.10
C ASP A 122 10.51 8.23 -9.83
N PHE A 123 9.61 7.61 -9.07
CA PHE A 123 9.69 6.21 -8.71
C PHE A 123 8.38 5.50 -9.04
N GLU A 124 8.50 4.36 -9.68
CA GLU A 124 7.37 3.48 -9.98
C GLU A 124 7.45 2.19 -9.15
N GLN A 125 6.37 1.89 -8.46
CA GLN A 125 6.21 0.63 -7.73
C GLN A 125 5.72 -0.45 -8.67
N LYS A 126 6.40 -1.60 -8.73
CA LYS A 126 6.08 -2.71 -9.63
C LYS A 126 5.77 -3.98 -8.88
N GLY A 127 4.71 -4.67 -9.32
CA GLY A 127 4.36 -6.02 -8.93
C GLY A 127 3.76 -6.16 -7.53
N VAL A 128 3.30 -5.08 -6.92
CA VAL A 128 2.56 -5.13 -5.64
C VAL A 128 1.16 -5.69 -5.88
N ASP A 129 0.43 -5.12 -6.83
CA ASP A 129 -0.94 -5.49 -7.15
C ASP A 129 -1.04 -6.94 -7.61
N MET A 130 -0.05 -7.40 -8.41
CA MET A 130 0.07 -8.79 -8.81
C MET A 130 0.21 -9.72 -7.61
N ARG A 131 0.99 -9.32 -6.58
CA ARG A 131 1.15 -10.13 -5.35
C ARG A 131 -0.13 -10.15 -4.53
N ILE A 132 -0.83 -9.03 -4.40
CA ILE A 132 -2.16 -8.98 -3.77
C ILE A 132 -3.08 -9.96 -4.48
N GLY A 133 -3.14 -9.92 -5.82
CA GLY A 133 -3.98 -10.79 -6.62
C GLY A 133 -3.66 -12.27 -6.45
N ILE A 134 -2.37 -12.65 -6.48
CA ILE A 134 -1.92 -14.04 -6.31
C ILE A 134 -2.25 -14.54 -4.90
N ASP A 135 -1.98 -13.76 -3.85
CA ASP A 135 -2.25 -14.18 -2.48
C ASP A 135 -3.76 -14.30 -2.22
N MET A 136 -4.58 -13.39 -2.77
CA MET A 136 -6.04 -13.53 -2.71
C MET A 136 -6.53 -14.79 -3.43
N ALA A 137 -5.97 -15.13 -4.59
CA ALA A 137 -6.31 -16.36 -5.30
C ALA A 137 -5.91 -17.61 -4.50
N ASN A 138 -4.73 -17.61 -3.88
CA ASN A 138 -4.26 -18.71 -3.02
C ASN A 138 -5.14 -18.90 -1.77
N LEU A 139 -5.50 -17.80 -1.09
CA LEU A 139 -6.42 -17.85 0.05
C LEU A 139 -7.77 -18.45 -0.35
N SER A 140 -8.24 -18.10 -1.55
CA SER A 140 -9.50 -18.59 -2.10
C SER A 140 -9.43 -20.08 -2.45
N ALA A 141 -8.37 -20.52 -3.12
CA ALA A 141 -8.17 -21.91 -3.52
C ALA A 141 -8.04 -22.85 -2.31
N ASN A 142 -7.33 -22.39 -1.27
CA ASN A 142 -7.09 -23.19 -0.06
C ASN A 142 -8.21 -23.04 0.98
N ARG A 143 -9.18 -22.16 0.78
CA ARG A 143 -10.23 -21.82 1.74
C ARG A 143 -9.68 -21.59 3.17
N SER A 144 -8.55 -20.89 3.23
CA SER A 144 -7.82 -20.68 4.48
C SER A 144 -8.52 -19.70 5.42
N VAL A 145 -9.39 -18.86 4.87
CA VAL A 145 -10.18 -17.84 5.58
C VAL A 145 -11.57 -17.72 4.97
N GLU A 146 -12.50 -17.12 5.69
CA GLU A 146 -13.85 -16.81 5.20
C GLU A 146 -13.94 -15.38 4.64
N VAL A 147 -13.13 -14.45 5.20
CA VAL A 147 -13.17 -13.04 4.83
C VAL A 147 -11.76 -12.54 4.51
N ILE A 148 -11.64 -11.76 3.45
CA ILE A 148 -10.46 -10.93 3.16
C ILE A 148 -10.80 -9.49 3.50
N ALA A 149 -10.17 -8.93 4.54
CA ALA A 149 -10.25 -7.51 4.89
C ALA A 149 -9.22 -6.75 4.07
N LEU A 150 -9.65 -6.09 2.99
CA LEU A 150 -8.80 -5.48 1.98
C LEU A 150 -8.73 -3.96 2.16
N ALA A 151 -7.53 -3.42 2.38
CA ALA A 151 -7.24 -2.00 2.45
C ALA A 151 -6.43 -1.59 1.21
N THR A 152 -7.11 -1.17 0.16
CA THR A 152 -6.56 -0.61 -1.08
C THR A 152 -7.52 0.40 -1.69
N ASN A 153 -7.05 1.22 -2.60
CA ASN A 153 -7.87 2.03 -3.48
C ASN A 153 -7.55 1.76 -4.97
N ASP A 154 -6.80 0.70 -5.23
CA ASP A 154 -6.41 0.31 -6.58
C ASP A 154 -7.46 -0.60 -7.21
N THR A 155 -8.00 -0.15 -8.34
CA THR A 155 -9.00 -0.90 -9.12
C THR A 155 -8.43 -2.12 -9.82
N ASP A 156 -7.11 -2.24 -9.95
CA ASP A 156 -6.45 -3.43 -10.50
C ASP A 156 -6.62 -4.66 -9.58
N CYS A 157 -7.05 -4.46 -8.34
CA CYS A 157 -7.45 -5.53 -7.42
C CYS A 157 -8.84 -6.15 -7.75
N ILE A 158 -9.68 -5.52 -8.59
CA ILE A 158 -11.04 -5.97 -8.89
C ILE A 158 -11.09 -7.41 -9.44
N PRO A 159 -10.22 -7.84 -10.37
CA PRO A 159 -10.22 -9.22 -10.83
C PRO A 159 -10.02 -10.24 -9.70
N ALA A 160 -9.12 -9.94 -8.77
CA ALA A 160 -8.85 -10.79 -7.60
C ALA A 160 -10.03 -10.81 -6.62
N MET A 161 -10.68 -9.66 -6.39
CA MET A 161 -11.90 -9.57 -5.57
C MET A 161 -13.03 -10.42 -6.16
N LYS A 162 -13.26 -10.35 -7.48
CA LYS A 162 -14.23 -11.18 -8.19
C LYS A 162 -13.90 -12.67 -8.07
N HIS A 163 -12.63 -13.04 -8.19
CA HIS A 163 -12.19 -14.42 -8.05
C HIS A 163 -12.47 -14.94 -6.63
N ALA A 164 -12.07 -14.20 -5.60
CA ALA A 164 -12.28 -14.58 -4.21
C ALA A 164 -13.77 -14.79 -3.89
N ARG A 165 -14.64 -13.87 -4.31
CA ARG A 165 -16.09 -13.97 -4.10
C ARG A 165 -16.70 -15.18 -4.82
N ARG A 166 -16.28 -15.48 -6.07
CA ARG A 166 -16.71 -16.69 -6.80
C ARG A 166 -16.27 -17.97 -6.11
N SER A 167 -15.17 -17.95 -5.40
CA SER A 167 -14.65 -19.09 -4.63
C SER A 167 -15.29 -19.23 -3.24
N GLY A 168 -16.24 -18.32 -2.90
CA GLY A 168 -17.00 -18.37 -1.66
C GLY A 168 -16.41 -17.59 -0.50
N LEU A 169 -15.37 -16.78 -0.73
CA LEU A 169 -14.84 -15.85 0.27
C LEU A 169 -15.63 -14.53 0.22
N GLN A 170 -15.67 -13.83 1.34
CA GLN A 170 -16.23 -12.50 1.43
C GLN A 170 -15.13 -11.43 1.40
N ILE A 171 -15.41 -10.30 0.76
CA ILE A 171 -14.52 -9.15 0.70
C ILE A 171 -15.06 -8.03 1.60
N ALA A 172 -14.32 -7.70 2.64
CA ALA A 172 -14.55 -6.53 3.48
C ALA A 172 -13.59 -5.40 3.04
N LEU A 173 -14.11 -4.39 2.33
CA LEU A 173 -13.29 -3.23 1.96
C LEU A 173 -13.11 -2.30 3.15
N ILE A 174 -11.87 -2.03 3.50
CA ILE A 174 -11.50 -1.17 4.61
C ILE A 174 -11.52 0.28 4.16
N CYS A 175 -12.37 1.07 4.79
CA CYS A 175 -12.53 2.50 4.53
C CYS A 175 -11.99 3.29 5.74
N PHE A 176 -10.94 4.06 5.53
CA PHE A 176 -10.38 4.89 6.59
C PHE A 176 -11.20 6.16 6.79
N HIS A 177 -11.38 6.56 8.03
CA HIS A 177 -12.09 7.80 8.35
C HIS A 177 -11.49 9.00 7.61
N GLY A 178 -12.35 9.78 6.96
CA GLY A 178 -11.95 10.94 6.15
C GLY A 178 -11.64 10.62 4.67
N PHE A 179 -11.66 9.34 4.26
CA PHE A 179 -11.36 8.94 2.89
C PHE A 179 -12.49 8.14 2.26
N ARG A 180 -12.71 8.36 0.96
CA ARG A 180 -13.70 7.62 0.19
C ARG A 180 -12.98 6.62 -0.72
N PRO A 181 -13.39 5.36 -0.73
CA PRO A 181 -12.86 4.38 -1.67
C PRO A 181 -13.36 4.67 -3.09
N ALA A 182 -12.62 4.16 -4.08
CA ALA A 182 -13.04 4.20 -5.48
C ALA A 182 -14.42 3.52 -5.64
N PRO A 183 -15.38 4.16 -6.35
CA PRO A 183 -16.73 3.61 -6.52
C PRO A 183 -16.72 2.21 -7.17
N GLU A 184 -15.75 1.95 -8.04
CA GLU A 184 -15.60 0.69 -8.75
C GLU A 184 -15.30 -0.46 -7.77
N LEU A 185 -14.48 -0.23 -6.74
CA LEU A 185 -14.20 -1.23 -5.71
C LEU A 185 -15.44 -1.56 -4.89
N LEU A 186 -16.29 -0.56 -4.63
CA LEU A 186 -17.52 -0.75 -3.85
C LEU A 186 -18.49 -1.72 -4.50
N ALA A 187 -18.53 -1.79 -5.83
CA ALA A 187 -19.39 -2.71 -6.57
C ALA A 187 -18.96 -4.18 -6.43
N HIS A 188 -17.71 -4.42 -5.98
CA HIS A 188 -17.13 -5.76 -5.88
C HIS A 188 -16.80 -6.17 -4.44
N THR A 189 -17.36 -5.49 -3.46
CA THR A 189 -17.22 -5.78 -2.03
C THR A 189 -18.52 -6.33 -1.44
N ASP A 190 -18.42 -7.17 -0.42
CA ASP A 190 -19.57 -7.68 0.34
C ASP A 190 -19.86 -6.79 1.55
N PHE A 191 -18.81 -6.25 2.18
CA PHE A 191 -18.92 -5.36 3.32
C PHE A 191 -18.04 -4.12 3.15
N ARG A 192 -18.48 -3.02 3.74
CA ARG A 192 -17.67 -1.81 3.95
C ARG A 192 -17.38 -1.70 5.42
N ARG A 193 -16.11 -1.57 5.78
CA ARG A 193 -15.68 -1.34 7.16
C ARG A 193 -15.08 0.02 7.31
N ASN A 194 -15.80 0.91 7.95
CA ASN A 194 -15.26 2.20 8.34
C ASN A 194 -14.44 2.02 9.62
N ILE A 195 -13.15 2.27 9.54
CA ILE A 195 -12.26 2.21 10.70
C ILE A 195 -11.81 3.62 11.08
N ALA A 196 -11.79 3.89 12.38
CA ALA A 196 -11.12 5.06 12.93
C ALA A 196 -9.61 4.86 12.91
N TRP A 197 -8.87 5.96 12.88
CA TRP A 197 -7.42 5.90 13.06
C TRP A 197 -7.09 5.42 14.46
N PRO A 198 -6.25 4.38 14.63
CA PRO A 198 -5.82 3.93 15.94
C PRO A 198 -5.09 5.05 16.71
N THR A 199 -5.22 5.04 18.01
CA THR A 199 -4.51 5.96 18.94
C THR A 199 -3.15 5.39 19.36
#